data_b004309e31719c0a5b99e40cc6b3fdf5
#
_entry.id   b004309e31719c0a5b99e40cc6b3fdf5
#
_cell.length_a   1.000
_cell.length_b   1.000
_cell.length_c   1.000
_cell.angle_alpha   90.00
_cell.angle_beta   90.00
_cell.angle_gamma   90.00
#
_symmetry.space_group_name_H-M   'P 1'
#
loop_
_entity.id
_entity.type
_entity.pdbx_description
1 polymer ?
#
loop_
_entity_poly.entity_id
_entity_poly.type
_entity_poly.pdbx_seq_one_letter_code
_entity_poly.pdbx_strand_id
1 'polypeptide(L)'
;MKDFKEIFSFIPEIKKPEDKKVDFNTKLKWTLIILGGFFVLANISLFGLSNNALERFKYLAIILGTDFGSINSLGIGPIVMASIILQLLSGAGIISIDQTTKEGKRFFQGIQKLLVLFFILFESMVYVLMGGLQALPGFAWLLIVQLIIGGLAIFYMDEVCQKWGFGSGVSLFIGAGVSWSLVTSAFQFINAQGRNCLLDFKGTPCAGKILVIIQSFITGARTELIVALAAILSTVLIFLLVVWAQSLKVEIPLSFGRVRGYGIKWPLSFFYSSVIPVILTAALVANIQLFG
;
A
#
# COMPACT_ATOMS: atom_id res chain seq x y z
N MET A 1 -26.48 -2.82 21.75
CA MET A 1 -25.80 -3.85 20.94
C MET A 1 -26.67 -4.52 19.86
N LYS A 2 -28.00 -4.57 19.99
CA LYS A 2 -28.88 -5.12 18.93
C LYS A 2 -28.91 -4.23 17.67
N ASP A 3 -29.03 -2.92 17.85
CA ASP A 3 -29.15 -1.96 16.75
C ASP A 3 -27.87 -1.90 15.86
N PHE A 4 -26.68 -2.12 16.45
CA PHE A 4 -25.45 -2.21 15.68
C PHE A 4 -25.34 -3.46 14.81
N LYS A 5 -25.99 -4.59 15.19
CA LYS A 5 -26.02 -5.79 14.34
C LYS A 5 -26.82 -5.57 13.05
N GLU A 6 -27.86 -4.75 13.09
CA GLU A 6 -28.65 -4.40 11.91
C GLU A 6 -27.85 -3.50 10.94
N ILE A 7 -27.08 -2.53 11.46
CA ILE A 7 -26.22 -1.67 10.62
C ILE A 7 -25.15 -2.49 9.91
N PHE A 8 -24.53 -3.48 10.58
CA PHE A 8 -23.54 -4.35 9.95
C PHE A 8 -24.10 -5.28 8.89
N SER A 9 -25.41 -5.63 8.97
CA SER A 9 -26.06 -6.46 7.95
C SER A 9 -26.30 -5.72 6.64
N PHE A 10 -26.26 -4.37 6.66
CA PHE A 10 -26.44 -3.54 5.46
C PHE A 10 -25.18 -3.41 4.61
N ILE A 11 -24.01 -3.68 5.18
CA ILE A 11 -22.75 -3.63 4.43
C ILE A 11 -22.58 -4.95 3.68
N PRO A 12 -22.54 -4.93 2.33
CA PRO A 12 -22.33 -6.15 1.56
C PRO A 12 -21.00 -6.80 1.92
N GLU A 13 -21.05 -8.02 2.40
CA GLU A 13 -19.89 -8.80 2.79
C GLU A 13 -19.61 -9.91 1.77
N ILE A 14 -18.35 -10.03 1.34
CA ILE A 14 -17.93 -11.10 0.45
C ILE A 14 -18.01 -12.43 1.20
N LYS A 15 -18.67 -13.43 0.60
CA LYS A 15 -18.81 -14.76 1.19
C LYS A 15 -17.43 -15.41 1.38
N LYS A 16 -17.24 -16.04 2.53
CA LYS A 16 -16.06 -16.86 2.80
C LYS A 16 -16.15 -18.16 2.00
N PRO A 17 -15.00 -18.77 1.61
CA PRO A 17 -15.00 -20.10 1.03
C PRO A 17 -15.61 -21.10 2.03
N GLU A 18 -16.36 -22.07 1.51
CA GLU A 18 -16.97 -23.14 2.32
C GLU A 18 -15.92 -24.10 2.87
N ASP A 19 -14.88 -24.32 2.08
CA ASP A 19 -13.74 -25.16 2.48
C ASP A 19 -12.84 -24.45 3.48
N LYS A 20 -12.52 -25.12 4.58
CA LYS A 20 -11.61 -24.60 5.62
C LYS A 20 -10.19 -24.35 5.09
N LYS A 21 -9.77 -25.02 4.05
CA LYS A 21 -8.47 -24.86 3.38
C LYS A 21 -8.70 -24.63 1.89
N VAL A 22 -8.56 -23.39 1.46
CA VAL A 22 -8.58 -23.05 0.03
C VAL A 22 -7.30 -23.56 -0.62
N ASP A 23 -7.44 -24.22 -1.78
CA ASP A 23 -6.30 -24.74 -2.56
C ASP A 23 -5.36 -23.61 -3.00
N PHE A 24 -4.06 -23.95 -3.13
CA PHE A 24 -3.02 -22.98 -3.52
C PHE A 24 -3.31 -22.32 -4.87
N ASN A 25 -3.75 -23.11 -5.86
CA ASN A 25 -4.06 -22.60 -7.19
C ASN A 25 -5.21 -21.58 -7.18
N THR A 26 -6.22 -21.82 -6.34
CA THR A 26 -7.36 -20.90 -6.16
C THR A 26 -6.89 -19.59 -5.52
N LYS A 27 -6.05 -19.66 -4.49
CA LYS A 27 -5.46 -18.46 -3.86
C LYS A 27 -4.61 -17.66 -4.83
N LEU A 28 -3.75 -18.34 -5.59
CA LEU A 28 -2.91 -17.69 -6.59
C LEU A 28 -3.74 -16.98 -7.66
N LYS A 29 -4.77 -17.66 -8.18
CA LYS A 29 -5.68 -17.12 -9.18
C LYS A 29 -6.36 -15.82 -8.69
N TRP A 30 -6.96 -15.84 -7.50
CA TRP A 30 -7.60 -14.66 -6.93
C TRP A 30 -6.63 -13.52 -6.66
N THR A 31 -5.44 -13.83 -6.13
CA THR A 31 -4.40 -12.81 -5.89
C THR A 31 -3.94 -12.16 -7.19
N LEU A 32 -3.74 -12.93 -8.28
CA LEU A 32 -3.37 -12.38 -9.57
C LEU A 32 -4.48 -11.54 -10.20
N ILE A 33 -5.74 -11.94 -10.08
CA ILE A 33 -6.90 -11.17 -10.56
C ILE A 33 -6.96 -9.80 -9.84
N ILE A 34 -6.81 -9.82 -8.51
CA ILE A 34 -6.83 -8.61 -7.69
C ILE A 34 -5.66 -7.69 -8.06
N LEU A 35 -4.47 -8.25 -8.21
CA LEU A 35 -3.29 -7.50 -8.61
C LEU A 35 -3.44 -6.86 -9.99
N GLY A 36 -3.98 -7.62 -10.95
CA GLY A 36 -4.32 -7.10 -12.28
C GLY A 36 -5.34 -5.96 -12.22
N GLY A 37 -6.41 -6.13 -11.44
CA GLY A 37 -7.41 -5.09 -11.20
C GLY A 37 -6.81 -3.83 -10.57
N PHE A 38 -5.92 -3.99 -9.59
CA PHE A 38 -5.20 -2.87 -8.96
C PHE A 38 -4.39 -2.06 -9.99
N PHE A 39 -3.60 -2.72 -10.85
CA PHE A 39 -2.85 -2.03 -11.89
C PHE A 39 -3.75 -1.38 -12.95
N VAL A 40 -4.88 -1.99 -13.30
CA VAL A 40 -5.86 -1.37 -14.21
C VAL A 40 -6.39 -0.08 -13.60
N LEU A 41 -6.83 -0.09 -12.34
CA LEU A 41 -7.32 1.11 -11.65
C LEU A 41 -6.26 2.20 -11.53
N ALA A 42 -5.00 1.84 -11.32
CA ALA A 42 -3.88 2.77 -11.24
C ALA A 42 -3.58 3.47 -12.58
N ASN A 43 -3.90 2.82 -13.71
CA ASN A 43 -3.66 3.39 -15.04
C ASN A 43 -4.85 4.16 -15.63
N ILE A 44 -6.03 4.12 -14.99
CA ILE A 44 -7.20 4.91 -15.44
C ILE A 44 -7.11 6.30 -14.82
N SER A 45 -6.81 7.31 -15.62
CA SER A 45 -6.77 8.71 -15.18
C SER A 45 -8.15 9.24 -14.80
N LEU A 46 -8.19 10.15 -13.82
CA LEU A 46 -9.41 10.83 -13.39
C LEU A 46 -9.91 11.78 -14.48
N PHE A 47 -11.17 11.67 -14.84
CA PHE A 47 -11.81 12.56 -15.78
C PHE A 47 -12.19 13.87 -15.09
N GLY A 48 -11.86 15.01 -15.74
CA GLY A 48 -12.14 16.34 -15.19
C GLY A 48 -11.08 16.87 -14.23
N LEU A 49 -9.91 16.25 -14.17
CA LEU A 49 -8.75 16.74 -13.41
C LEU A 49 -8.07 17.87 -14.21
N SER A 50 -7.87 19.04 -13.58
CA SER A 50 -7.16 20.19 -14.14
C SER A 50 -5.69 20.19 -13.74
N ASN A 51 -5.42 20.08 -12.45
CA ASN A 51 -4.07 20.08 -11.89
C ASN A 51 -3.96 19.07 -10.76
N ASN A 52 -2.81 18.42 -10.66
CA ASN A 52 -2.52 17.42 -9.64
C ASN A 52 -1.42 17.93 -8.72
N ALA A 53 -1.79 18.66 -7.66
CA ALA A 53 -0.83 19.15 -6.67
C ALA A 53 -0.18 18.00 -5.88
N LEU A 54 -0.85 16.84 -5.77
CA LEU A 54 -0.37 15.66 -5.05
C LEU A 54 0.79 14.94 -5.75
N GLU A 55 1.07 15.24 -7.03
CA GLU A 55 2.27 14.71 -7.72
C GLU A 55 3.58 15.03 -7.01
N ARG A 56 3.61 16.10 -6.21
CA ARG A 56 4.78 16.46 -5.39
C ARG A 56 5.10 15.38 -4.35
N PHE A 57 4.12 14.59 -3.97
CA PHE A 57 4.21 13.57 -2.91
C PHE A 57 4.42 12.15 -3.46
N LYS A 58 5.18 11.99 -4.54
CA LYS A 58 5.47 10.68 -5.16
C LYS A 58 5.95 9.60 -4.16
N TYR A 59 6.71 10.01 -3.15
CA TYR A 59 7.17 9.10 -2.09
C TYR A 59 6.02 8.51 -1.29
N LEU A 60 5.04 9.35 -0.94
CA LEU A 60 3.85 8.90 -0.20
C LEU A 60 2.96 8.02 -1.07
N ALA A 61 2.85 8.32 -2.35
CA ALA A 61 2.12 7.49 -3.30
C ALA A 61 2.63 6.04 -3.30
N ILE A 62 3.95 5.85 -3.32
CA ILE A 62 4.56 4.51 -3.29
C ILE A 62 4.21 3.78 -2.00
N ILE A 63 4.29 4.45 -0.84
CA ILE A 63 4.01 3.84 0.47
C ILE A 63 2.54 3.50 0.64
N LEU A 64 1.65 4.36 0.14
CA LEU A 64 0.19 4.17 0.21
C LEU A 64 -0.35 3.26 -0.90
N GLY A 65 0.50 2.78 -1.81
CA GLY A 65 0.06 2.00 -2.97
C GLY A 65 -0.94 2.78 -3.81
N THR A 66 -0.70 4.09 -4.00
CA THR A 66 -1.57 4.98 -4.76
C THR A 66 -0.88 5.44 -6.03
N ASP A 67 -1.68 5.94 -6.98
CA ASP A 67 -1.19 6.67 -8.14
C ASP A 67 -2.04 7.95 -8.26
N PHE A 68 -1.49 9.07 -7.75
CA PHE A 68 -2.22 10.32 -7.68
C PHE A 68 -2.56 10.84 -9.08
N GLY A 69 -3.84 11.10 -9.32
CA GLY A 69 -4.40 11.47 -10.63
C GLY A 69 -5.10 10.32 -11.34
N SER A 70 -5.04 9.10 -10.80
CA SER A 70 -5.82 7.94 -11.26
C SER A 70 -7.05 7.68 -10.36
N ILE A 71 -7.91 6.76 -10.78
CA ILE A 71 -9.03 6.28 -9.94
C ILE A 71 -8.51 5.70 -8.62
N ASN A 72 -7.27 5.18 -8.59
CA ASN A 72 -6.59 4.68 -7.40
C ASN A 72 -5.92 5.77 -6.55
N SER A 73 -6.28 7.03 -6.69
CA SER A 73 -5.63 8.13 -5.94
C SER A 73 -5.80 8.06 -4.43
N LEU A 74 -6.88 7.48 -3.91
CA LEU A 74 -7.01 7.21 -2.48
C LEU A 74 -6.17 6.00 -2.03
N GLY A 75 -6.00 5.00 -2.91
CA GLY A 75 -5.26 3.78 -2.60
C GLY A 75 -5.73 3.08 -1.33
N ILE A 76 -4.77 2.66 -0.51
CA ILE A 76 -5.03 2.00 0.77
C ILE A 76 -5.21 2.99 1.94
N GLY A 77 -5.09 4.31 1.71
CA GLY A 77 -5.16 5.36 2.73
C GLY A 77 -6.33 5.20 3.70
N PRO A 78 -7.58 5.19 3.22
CA PRO A 78 -8.76 5.06 4.06
C PRO A 78 -8.78 3.79 4.92
N ILE A 79 -8.31 2.66 4.38
CA ILE A 79 -8.28 1.36 5.07
C ILE A 79 -7.28 1.42 6.23
N VAL A 80 -6.12 1.99 5.96
CA VAL A 80 -5.04 2.13 6.94
C VAL A 80 -5.45 3.11 8.04
N MET A 81 -6.01 4.28 7.69
CA MET A 81 -6.48 5.29 8.66
C MET A 81 -7.56 4.74 9.58
N ALA A 82 -8.56 4.05 9.04
CA ALA A 82 -9.59 3.40 9.84
C ALA A 82 -9.00 2.39 10.84
N SER A 83 -8.03 1.59 10.38
CA SER A 83 -7.37 0.59 11.21
C SER A 83 -6.56 1.22 12.34
N ILE A 84 -5.83 2.31 12.04
CA ILE A 84 -5.04 3.06 13.04
C ILE A 84 -5.94 3.61 14.12
N ILE A 85 -6.94 4.40 13.73
CA ILE A 85 -7.81 5.08 14.67
C ILE A 85 -8.50 4.07 15.57
N LEU A 86 -8.99 2.96 15.02
CA LEU A 86 -9.64 1.93 15.81
C LEU A 86 -8.66 1.23 16.76
N GLN A 87 -7.44 0.97 16.33
CA GLN A 87 -6.40 0.38 17.20
C GLN A 87 -5.97 1.34 18.31
N LEU A 88 -5.81 2.63 18.01
CA LEU A 88 -5.50 3.65 19.01
C LEU A 88 -6.62 3.78 20.04
N LEU A 89 -7.87 3.85 19.62
CA LEU A 89 -9.03 3.95 20.52
C LEU A 89 -9.17 2.72 21.41
N SER A 90 -8.93 1.53 20.85
CA SER A 90 -8.95 0.27 21.61
C SER A 90 -7.74 0.15 22.54
N GLY A 91 -6.56 0.55 22.08
CA GLY A 91 -5.32 0.52 22.88
C GLY A 91 -5.32 1.54 24.02
N ALA A 92 -5.92 2.71 23.83
CA ALA A 92 -6.12 3.73 24.87
C ALA A 92 -7.23 3.36 25.87
N GLY A 93 -7.94 2.24 25.68
CA GLY A 93 -9.04 1.82 26.56
C GLY A 93 -10.31 2.66 26.44
N ILE A 94 -10.39 3.58 25.45
CA ILE A 94 -11.57 4.41 25.21
C ILE A 94 -12.73 3.54 24.72
N ILE A 95 -12.42 2.55 23.88
CA ILE A 95 -13.36 1.54 23.42
C ILE A 95 -12.90 0.19 23.96
N SER A 96 -13.60 -0.33 24.95
CA SER A 96 -13.35 -1.66 25.52
C SER A 96 -14.01 -2.75 24.67
N ILE A 97 -13.27 -3.24 23.66
CA ILE A 97 -13.72 -4.37 22.84
C ILE A 97 -12.86 -5.58 23.22
N ASP A 98 -13.49 -6.60 23.76
CA ASP A 98 -12.81 -7.87 24.05
C ASP A 98 -12.55 -8.65 22.77
N GLN A 99 -11.35 -8.48 22.21
CA GLN A 99 -10.94 -9.16 20.98
C GLN A 99 -10.57 -10.65 21.19
N THR A 100 -10.66 -11.17 22.41
CA THR A 100 -10.43 -12.60 22.65
C THR A 100 -11.63 -13.43 22.24
N THR A 101 -12.83 -12.87 22.32
CA THR A 101 -14.09 -13.52 21.97
C THR A 101 -14.37 -13.44 20.46
N LYS A 102 -15.09 -14.45 19.93
CA LYS A 102 -15.53 -14.45 18.51
C LYS A 102 -16.46 -13.28 18.19
N GLU A 103 -17.31 -12.91 19.14
CA GLU A 103 -18.26 -11.80 18.97
C GLU A 103 -17.54 -10.45 18.98
N GLY A 104 -16.57 -10.25 19.88
CA GLY A 104 -15.79 -9.04 19.96
C GLY A 104 -14.93 -8.83 18.69
N LYS A 105 -14.34 -9.90 18.13
CA LYS A 105 -13.65 -9.83 16.83
C LYS A 105 -14.57 -9.40 15.68
N ARG A 106 -15.77 -9.95 15.61
CA ARG A 106 -16.76 -9.56 14.59
C ARG A 106 -17.20 -8.10 14.75
N PHE A 107 -17.40 -7.67 15.98
CA PHE A 107 -17.77 -6.30 16.29
C PHE A 107 -16.66 -5.32 15.90
N PHE A 108 -15.41 -5.63 16.25
CA PHE A 108 -14.25 -4.85 15.86
C PHE A 108 -14.13 -4.72 14.34
N GLN A 109 -14.24 -5.83 13.61
CA GLN A 109 -14.21 -5.84 12.14
C GLN A 109 -15.37 -5.04 11.52
N GLY A 110 -16.56 -5.10 12.12
CA GLY A 110 -17.71 -4.32 11.68
C GLY A 110 -17.48 -2.81 11.80
N ILE A 111 -16.98 -2.35 12.97
CA ILE A 111 -16.65 -0.95 13.19
C ILE A 111 -15.53 -0.51 12.22
N GLN A 112 -14.51 -1.35 12.03
CA GLN A 112 -13.43 -1.06 11.10
C GLN A 112 -13.96 -0.82 9.68
N LYS A 113 -14.88 -1.66 9.18
CA LYS A 113 -15.51 -1.47 7.86
C LYS A 113 -16.29 -0.15 7.76
N LEU A 114 -17.07 0.19 8.78
CA LEU A 114 -17.78 1.47 8.82
C LEU A 114 -16.83 2.66 8.78
N LEU A 115 -15.75 2.60 9.56
CA LEU A 115 -14.72 3.64 9.53
C LEU A 115 -14.04 3.75 8.17
N VAL A 116 -13.76 2.63 7.51
CA VAL A 116 -13.19 2.66 6.15
C VAL A 116 -14.13 3.38 5.19
N LEU A 117 -15.43 3.06 5.19
CA LEU A 117 -16.41 3.74 4.35
C LEU A 117 -16.50 5.24 4.65
N PHE A 118 -16.47 5.59 5.92
CA PHE A 118 -16.43 7.00 6.34
C PHE A 118 -15.18 7.71 5.81
N PHE A 119 -13.99 7.09 5.95
CA PHE A 119 -12.74 7.68 5.46
C PHE A 119 -12.66 7.74 3.93
N ILE A 120 -13.24 6.79 3.19
CA ILE A 120 -13.34 6.89 1.73
C ILE A 120 -14.12 8.16 1.34
N LEU A 121 -15.26 8.41 1.97
CA LEU A 121 -16.05 9.62 1.72
C LEU A 121 -15.30 10.90 2.15
N PHE A 122 -14.73 10.88 3.34
CA PHE A 122 -14.02 12.01 3.91
C PHE A 122 -12.78 12.40 3.09
N GLU A 123 -11.88 11.45 2.81
CA GLU A 123 -10.65 11.71 2.06
C GLU A 123 -10.94 12.11 0.61
N SER A 124 -11.95 11.53 -0.05
CA SER A 124 -12.34 11.94 -1.40
C SER A 124 -12.80 13.40 -1.45
N MET A 125 -13.58 13.85 -0.44
CA MET A 125 -13.98 15.25 -0.34
C MET A 125 -12.78 16.16 -0.05
N VAL A 126 -11.92 15.77 0.89
CA VAL A 126 -10.73 16.54 1.27
C VAL A 126 -9.79 16.73 0.08
N TYR A 127 -9.49 15.67 -0.67
CA TYR A 127 -8.57 15.74 -1.81
C TYR A 127 -9.04 16.71 -2.90
N VAL A 128 -10.35 16.81 -3.13
CA VAL A 128 -10.90 17.70 -4.15
C VAL A 128 -11.14 19.11 -3.62
N LEU A 129 -11.74 19.24 -2.42
CA LEU A 129 -12.13 20.55 -1.88
C LEU A 129 -10.93 21.37 -1.37
N MET A 130 -9.89 20.70 -0.83
CA MET A 130 -8.66 21.37 -0.39
C MET A 130 -7.65 21.60 -1.51
N GLY A 131 -7.99 21.23 -2.76
CA GLY A 131 -7.17 21.56 -3.93
C GLY A 131 -6.00 20.61 -4.18
N GLY A 132 -5.94 19.46 -3.49
CA GLY A 132 -4.98 18.40 -3.78
C GLY A 132 -5.14 17.85 -5.20
N LEU A 133 -6.37 17.59 -5.60
CA LEU A 133 -6.79 17.23 -6.93
C LEU A 133 -7.74 18.31 -7.45
N GLN A 134 -7.21 19.27 -8.21
CA GLN A 134 -8.02 20.39 -8.71
C GLN A 134 -8.90 19.95 -9.86
N ALA A 135 -10.21 20.11 -9.68
CA ALA A 135 -11.19 19.82 -10.71
C ALA A 135 -11.29 20.97 -11.73
N LEU A 136 -11.61 20.63 -12.98
CA LEU A 136 -12.11 21.61 -13.93
C LEU A 136 -13.42 22.24 -13.40
N PRO A 137 -13.72 23.51 -13.75
CA PRO A 137 -14.96 24.18 -13.30
C PRO A 137 -16.20 23.33 -13.61
N GLY A 138 -17.00 23.03 -12.59
CA GLY A 138 -18.20 22.20 -12.69
C GLY A 138 -17.99 20.70 -12.55
N PHE A 139 -16.76 20.17 -12.54
CA PHE A 139 -16.46 18.73 -12.49
C PHE A 139 -16.07 18.21 -11.10
N ALA A 140 -16.04 19.06 -10.08
CA ALA A 140 -15.63 18.67 -8.72
C ALA A 140 -16.45 17.49 -8.14
N TRP A 141 -17.76 17.52 -8.32
CA TRP A 141 -18.64 16.44 -7.88
C TRP A 141 -18.33 15.10 -8.55
N LEU A 142 -18.08 15.15 -9.86
CA LEU A 142 -17.75 13.96 -10.64
C LEU A 142 -16.41 13.36 -10.22
N LEU A 143 -15.41 14.20 -9.89
CA LEU A 143 -14.14 13.76 -9.34
C LEU A 143 -14.32 13.04 -7.99
N ILE A 144 -15.11 13.61 -7.08
CA ILE A 144 -15.40 13.00 -5.78
C ILE A 144 -16.03 11.62 -5.97
N VAL A 145 -17.02 11.49 -6.86
CA VAL A 145 -17.69 10.20 -7.13
C VAL A 145 -16.69 9.17 -7.70
N GLN A 146 -15.81 9.56 -8.61
CA GLN A 146 -14.79 8.67 -9.15
C GLN A 146 -13.82 8.17 -8.06
N LEU A 147 -13.39 9.05 -7.16
CA LEU A 147 -12.53 8.70 -6.03
C LEU A 147 -13.24 7.74 -5.07
N ILE A 148 -14.52 7.96 -4.77
CA ILE A 148 -15.32 7.06 -3.92
C ILE A 148 -15.40 5.67 -4.56
N ILE A 149 -15.69 5.59 -5.86
CA ILE A 149 -15.76 4.31 -6.57
C ILE A 149 -14.39 3.60 -6.53
N GLY A 150 -13.30 4.34 -6.74
CA GLY A 150 -11.94 3.80 -6.63
C GLY A 150 -11.63 3.27 -5.24
N GLY A 151 -11.91 4.05 -4.19
CA GLY A 151 -11.72 3.66 -2.80
C GLY A 151 -12.54 2.42 -2.41
N LEU A 152 -13.81 2.35 -2.84
CA LEU A 152 -14.66 1.17 -2.65
C LEU A 152 -14.12 -0.05 -3.39
N ALA A 153 -13.63 0.11 -4.61
CA ALA A 153 -13.03 -0.98 -5.37
C ALA A 153 -11.80 -1.55 -4.62
N ILE A 154 -10.89 -0.72 -4.15
CA ILE A 154 -9.72 -1.15 -3.36
C ILE A 154 -10.14 -1.83 -2.06
N PHE A 155 -11.15 -1.29 -1.37
CA PHE A 155 -11.68 -1.89 -0.15
C PHE A 155 -12.24 -3.31 -0.38
N TYR A 156 -13.06 -3.51 -1.43
CA TYR A 156 -13.56 -4.84 -1.75
C TYR A 156 -12.47 -5.78 -2.27
N MET A 157 -11.51 -5.27 -3.01
CA MET A 157 -10.34 -6.05 -3.47
C MET A 157 -9.50 -6.54 -2.29
N ASP A 158 -9.30 -5.71 -1.26
CA ASP A 158 -8.64 -6.13 -0.01
C ASP A 158 -9.45 -7.23 0.70
N GLU A 159 -10.78 -7.09 0.78
CA GLU A 159 -11.64 -8.10 1.40
C GLU A 159 -11.62 -9.45 0.64
N VAL A 160 -11.60 -9.42 -0.69
CA VAL A 160 -11.43 -10.65 -1.51
C VAL A 160 -10.08 -11.28 -1.25
N CYS A 161 -9.00 -10.47 -1.22
CA CYS A 161 -7.66 -10.96 -0.99
C CYS A 161 -7.52 -11.64 0.38
N GLN A 162 -8.13 -11.05 1.43
CA GLN A 162 -8.13 -11.63 2.78
C GLN A 162 -8.90 -12.95 2.87
N LYS A 163 -9.98 -13.12 2.10
CA LYS A 163 -10.85 -14.31 2.17
C LYS A 163 -10.45 -15.42 1.20
N TRP A 164 -10.01 -15.07 0.00
CA TRP A 164 -9.74 -15.99 -1.10
C TRP A 164 -8.29 -16.00 -1.56
N GLY A 165 -7.49 -14.98 -1.19
CA GLY A 165 -6.09 -14.83 -1.58
C GLY A 165 -5.10 -15.34 -0.54
N PHE A 166 -3.84 -14.87 -0.67
CA PHE A 166 -2.74 -15.25 0.23
C PHE A 166 -2.71 -14.47 1.56
N GLY A 167 -3.61 -13.54 1.79
CA GLY A 167 -3.67 -12.76 3.04
C GLY A 167 -4.10 -11.32 2.83
N SER A 168 -3.45 -10.37 3.53
CA SER A 168 -3.82 -8.95 3.47
C SER A 168 -3.61 -8.35 2.09
N GLY A 169 -4.67 -7.79 1.50
CA GLY A 169 -4.61 -7.05 0.25
C GLY A 169 -3.81 -5.75 0.40
N VAL A 170 -3.88 -5.10 1.56
CA VAL A 170 -3.09 -3.89 1.86
C VAL A 170 -1.60 -4.15 1.65
N SER A 171 -1.06 -5.24 2.23
CA SER A 171 0.34 -5.62 2.06
C SER A 171 0.68 -5.95 0.61
N LEU A 172 -0.25 -6.58 -0.11
CA LEU A 172 -0.10 -6.91 -1.52
C LEU A 172 -0.02 -5.64 -2.39
N PHE A 173 -0.89 -4.66 -2.16
CA PHE A 173 -0.92 -3.40 -2.92
C PHE A 173 0.33 -2.55 -2.68
N ILE A 174 0.83 -2.49 -1.43
CA ILE A 174 2.11 -1.83 -1.12
C ILE A 174 3.25 -2.52 -1.87
N GLY A 175 3.33 -3.85 -1.76
CA GLY A 175 4.35 -4.63 -2.45
C GLY A 175 4.28 -4.45 -3.98
N ALA A 176 3.09 -4.38 -4.55
CA ALA A 176 2.86 -4.11 -5.97
C ALA A 176 3.34 -2.71 -6.37
N GLY A 177 2.97 -1.67 -5.62
CA GLY A 177 3.39 -0.28 -5.88
C GLY A 177 4.91 -0.11 -5.80
N VAL A 178 5.54 -0.66 -4.75
CA VAL A 178 7.00 -0.63 -4.60
C VAL A 178 7.69 -1.39 -5.74
N SER A 179 7.21 -2.59 -6.09
CA SER A 179 7.77 -3.39 -7.19
C SER A 179 7.63 -2.67 -8.53
N TRP A 180 6.47 -2.06 -8.79
CA TRP A 180 6.24 -1.25 -9.98
C TRP A 180 7.19 -0.07 -10.06
N SER A 181 7.35 0.69 -8.97
CA SER A 181 8.28 1.81 -8.91
C SER A 181 9.72 1.38 -9.13
N LEU A 182 10.13 0.23 -8.57
CA LEU A 182 11.47 -0.32 -8.73
C LEU A 182 11.72 -0.73 -10.19
N VAL A 183 10.79 -1.48 -10.80
CA VAL A 183 10.90 -1.94 -12.18
C VAL A 183 10.90 -0.76 -13.15
N THR A 184 10.01 0.21 -12.98
CA THR A 184 9.97 1.40 -13.83
C THR A 184 11.24 2.24 -13.69
N SER A 185 11.74 2.45 -12.48
CA SER A 185 13.01 3.18 -12.25
C SER A 185 14.21 2.47 -12.85
N ALA A 186 14.19 1.14 -12.95
CA ALA A 186 15.28 0.36 -13.53
C ALA A 186 15.22 0.31 -15.06
N PHE A 187 14.02 0.09 -15.63
CA PHE A 187 13.83 -0.30 -17.03
C PHE A 187 12.99 0.71 -17.87
N GLN A 188 12.73 1.91 -17.40
CA GLN A 188 11.93 2.88 -18.15
C GLN A 188 12.64 3.28 -19.47
N PHE A 189 11.99 2.95 -20.59
CA PHE A 189 12.48 3.23 -21.97
C PHE A 189 12.17 4.64 -22.46
N ILE A 190 11.45 5.44 -21.69
CA ILE A 190 11.02 6.79 -22.05
C ILE A 190 11.95 7.78 -21.38
N ASN A 191 12.45 8.77 -22.12
CA ASN A 191 13.24 9.86 -21.54
C ASN A 191 12.32 10.94 -20.93
N ALA A 192 12.92 11.94 -20.26
CA ALA A 192 12.18 13.06 -19.66
C ALA A 192 11.32 13.87 -20.65
N GLN A 193 11.56 13.74 -21.96
CA GLN A 193 10.82 14.43 -23.04
C GLN A 193 9.74 13.55 -23.69
N GLY A 194 9.47 12.36 -23.14
CA GLY A 194 8.43 11.46 -23.67
C GLY A 194 8.83 10.69 -24.93
N ARG A 195 10.12 10.70 -25.34
CA ARG A 195 10.60 9.95 -26.50
C ARG A 195 11.20 8.60 -26.08
N ASN A 196 11.11 7.62 -26.99
CA ASN A 196 11.74 6.32 -26.76
C ASN A 196 13.26 6.45 -26.85
N CYS A 197 13.92 6.18 -25.72
CA CYS A 197 15.35 6.26 -25.56
C CYS A 197 16.13 5.27 -26.46
N LEU A 198 15.54 4.12 -26.80
CA LEU A 198 16.16 3.12 -27.68
C LEU A 198 16.33 3.61 -29.13
N LEU A 199 15.53 4.59 -29.57
CA LEU A 199 15.59 5.15 -30.93
C LEU A 199 16.58 6.32 -31.03
N ASP A 200 16.91 6.97 -29.91
CA ASP A 200 17.77 8.14 -29.88
C ASP A 200 18.88 8.00 -28.80
N PHE A 201 19.76 7.01 -28.99
CA PHE A 201 20.80 6.65 -28.03
C PHE A 201 21.86 7.77 -27.80
N LYS A 202 21.95 8.76 -28.68
CA LYS A 202 22.92 9.87 -28.59
C LYS A 202 22.30 11.17 -28.05
N GLY A 203 21.01 11.19 -27.81
CA GLY A 203 20.27 12.35 -27.35
C GLY A 203 20.28 12.49 -25.83
N THR A 204 19.10 12.71 -25.28
CA THR A 204 18.90 12.88 -23.84
C THR A 204 19.00 11.56 -23.07
N PRO A 205 19.54 11.60 -21.82
CA PRO A 205 19.69 10.40 -21.02
C PRO A 205 18.34 9.71 -20.76
N CYS A 206 18.37 8.38 -20.76
CA CYS A 206 17.21 7.54 -20.45
C CYS A 206 16.74 7.77 -19.01
N ALA A 207 15.46 7.53 -18.72
CA ALA A 207 14.98 7.59 -17.34
C ALA A 207 15.34 6.33 -16.54
N GLY A 208 15.38 5.15 -17.17
CA GLY A 208 15.73 3.88 -16.53
C GLY A 208 17.22 3.77 -16.22
N LYS A 209 17.56 3.51 -14.95
CA LYS A 209 18.97 3.48 -14.49
C LYS A 209 19.84 2.43 -15.20
N ILE A 210 19.28 1.27 -15.54
CA ILE A 210 20.00 0.22 -16.28
C ILE A 210 20.31 0.69 -17.70
N LEU A 211 19.35 1.38 -18.35
CA LEU A 211 19.52 1.92 -19.69
C LEU A 211 20.52 3.08 -19.70
N VAL A 212 20.53 3.92 -18.66
CA VAL A 212 21.55 4.98 -18.49
C VAL A 212 22.94 4.38 -18.42
N ILE A 213 23.14 3.25 -17.73
CA ILE A 213 24.44 2.59 -17.70
C ILE A 213 24.86 2.17 -19.10
N ILE A 214 23.99 1.50 -19.86
CA ILE A 214 24.29 1.05 -21.23
C ILE A 214 24.59 2.25 -22.15
N GLN A 215 23.77 3.30 -22.06
CA GLN A 215 23.94 4.52 -22.84
C GLN A 215 25.25 5.23 -22.50
N SER A 216 25.58 5.34 -21.21
CA SER A 216 26.80 6.00 -20.74
C SER A 216 28.08 5.27 -21.17
N PHE A 217 28.05 3.95 -21.30
CA PHE A 217 29.16 3.19 -21.89
C PHE A 217 29.38 3.54 -23.37
N ILE A 218 28.29 3.78 -24.12
CA ILE A 218 28.36 4.10 -25.56
C ILE A 218 28.73 5.58 -25.79
N THR A 219 28.20 6.49 -24.97
CA THR A 219 28.39 7.94 -25.10
C THR A 219 29.64 8.48 -24.37
N GLY A 220 30.22 7.67 -23.46
CA GLY A 220 31.36 8.07 -22.64
C GLY A 220 31.03 9.04 -21.50
N ALA A 221 29.75 9.19 -21.13
CA ALA A 221 29.28 10.09 -20.08
C ALA A 221 29.58 9.50 -18.68
N ARG A 222 30.78 9.74 -18.17
CA ARG A 222 31.31 9.13 -16.91
C ARG A 222 30.49 9.53 -15.66
N THR A 223 30.00 10.77 -15.59
CA THR A 223 29.21 11.26 -14.44
C THR A 223 27.88 10.55 -14.30
N GLU A 224 27.16 10.37 -15.37
CA GLU A 224 25.86 9.66 -15.40
C GLU A 224 26.03 8.17 -15.09
N LEU A 225 27.11 7.56 -15.58
CA LEU A 225 27.45 6.18 -15.28
C LEU A 225 27.66 5.97 -13.78
N ILE A 226 28.44 6.83 -13.13
CA ILE A 226 28.72 6.70 -11.68
C ILE A 226 27.46 6.86 -10.86
N VAL A 227 26.63 7.84 -11.19
CA VAL A 227 25.35 8.08 -10.48
C VAL A 227 24.39 6.91 -10.64
N ALA A 228 24.26 6.35 -11.86
CA ALA A 228 23.39 5.21 -12.11
C ALA A 228 23.90 3.93 -11.41
N LEU A 229 25.20 3.67 -11.45
CA LEU A 229 25.81 2.55 -10.72
C LEU A 229 25.63 2.69 -9.21
N ALA A 230 25.90 3.89 -8.66
CA ALA A 230 25.72 4.15 -7.24
C ALA A 230 24.27 3.91 -6.80
N ALA A 231 23.26 4.31 -7.60
CA ALA A 231 21.86 4.08 -7.31
C ALA A 231 21.50 2.58 -7.28
N ILE A 232 21.99 1.80 -8.24
CA ILE A 232 21.71 0.34 -8.27
C ILE A 232 22.44 -0.36 -7.12
N LEU A 233 23.73 -0.05 -6.92
CA LEU A 233 24.51 -0.65 -5.84
C LEU A 233 23.93 -0.35 -4.46
N SER A 234 23.52 0.90 -4.21
CA SER A 234 22.87 1.28 -2.95
C SER A 234 21.57 0.52 -2.72
N THR A 235 20.74 0.34 -3.77
CA THR A 235 19.48 -0.41 -3.68
C THR A 235 19.74 -1.87 -3.32
N VAL A 236 20.68 -2.52 -4.00
CA VAL A 236 21.07 -3.91 -3.72
C VAL A 236 21.67 -4.04 -2.31
N LEU A 237 22.53 -3.12 -1.92
CA LEU A 237 23.19 -3.13 -0.61
C LEU A 237 22.16 -2.97 0.51
N ILE A 238 21.22 -2.01 0.39
CA ILE A 238 20.16 -1.80 1.36
C ILE A 238 19.24 -3.04 1.44
N PHE A 239 18.89 -3.63 0.29
CA PHE A 239 18.08 -4.86 0.26
C PHE A 239 18.76 -6.00 1.04
N LEU A 240 20.04 -6.26 0.75
CA LEU A 240 20.83 -7.30 1.44
C LEU A 240 20.94 -7.02 2.95
N LEU A 241 21.19 -5.75 3.31
CA LEU A 241 21.28 -5.33 4.70
C LEU A 241 19.96 -5.55 5.45
N VAL A 242 18.82 -5.20 4.84
CA VAL A 242 17.49 -5.39 5.42
C VAL A 242 17.17 -6.89 5.58
N VAL A 243 17.46 -7.71 4.56
CA VAL A 243 17.25 -9.17 4.64
C VAL A 243 18.11 -9.78 5.74
N TRP A 244 19.38 -9.38 5.83
CA TRP A 244 20.27 -9.81 6.89
C TRP A 244 19.76 -9.38 8.28
N ALA A 245 19.38 -8.13 8.43
CA ALA A 245 18.87 -7.60 9.68
C ALA A 245 17.57 -8.28 10.15
N GLN A 246 16.67 -8.61 9.22
CA GLN A 246 15.43 -9.36 9.53
C GLN A 246 15.70 -10.82 9.94
N SER A 247 16.81 -11.40 9.52
CA SER A 247 17.21 -12.76 9.89
C SER A 247 17.73 -12.87 11.32
N LEU A 248 18.12 -11.74 11.94
CA LEU A 248 18.63 -11.70 13.31
C LEU A 248 17.53 -12.05 14.32
N LYS A 249 17.75 -13.13 15.06
CA LYS A 249 16.86 -13.61 16.13
C LYS A 249 17.63 -13.65 17.44
N VAL A 250 17.02 -13.15 18.49
CA VAL A 250 17.52 -13.29 19.86
C VAL A 250 16.81 -14.46 20.50
N GLU A 251 17.55 -15.51 20.84
CA GLU A 251 17.01 -16.69 21.51
C GLU A 251 16.98 -16.48 23.01
N ILE A 252 15.79 -16.36 23.61
CA ILE A 252 15.62 -16.28 25.05
C ILE A 252 15.45 -17.69 25.60
N PRO A 253 16.36 -18.19 26.47
CA PRO A 253 16.20 -19.49 27.10
C PRO A 253 15.07 -19.41 28.13
N LEU A 254 13.98 -20.15 27.91
CA LEU A 254 12.92 -20.35 28.89
C LEU A 254 13.26 -21.56 29.73
N SER A 255 13.83 -21.35 30.92
CA SER A 255 14.08 -22.44 31.85
C SER A 255 12.83 -22.68 32.72
N PHE A 256 12.13 -23.77 32.45
CA PHE A 256 11.15 -24.31 33.40
C PHE A 256 11.89 -25.11 34.46
N GLY A 257 11.93 -24.63 35.69
CA GLY A 257 12.70 -25.18 36.80
C GLY A 257 12.36 -26.64 37.25
N ARG A 258 11.49 -27.33 36.51
CA ARG A 258 11.04 -28.70 36.85
C ARG A 258 11.40 -29.78 35.84
N VAL A 259 11.91 -29.45 34.65
CA VAL A 259 12.25 -30.46 33.63
C VAL A 259 13.74 -30.31 33.27
N ARG A 260 14.56 -31.19 33.81
CA ARG A 260 15.98 -31.31 33.44
C ARG A 260 16.05 -31.86 32.00
N GLY A 261 16.62 -31.10 31.06
CA GLY A 261 17.07 -31.62 29.76
C GLY A 261 16.54 -30.97 28.51
N TYR A 262 15.46 -30.18 28.54
CA TYR A 262 14.93 -29.50 27.34
C TYR A 262 14.80 -28.00 27.59
N GLY A 263 15.80 -27.24 27.22
CA GLY A 263 15.73 -25.79 27.19
C GLY A 263 14.90 -25.34 25.95
N ILE A 264 13.63 -24.99 26.15
CA ILE A 264 12.82 -24.35 25.13
C ILE A 264 13.38 -22.96 24.94
N LYS A 265 13.89 -22.67 23.73
CA LYS A 265 14.38 -21.35 23.36
C LYS A 265 13.25 -20.62 22.61
N TRP A 266 12.92 -19.41 23.05
CA TRP A 266 11.97 -18.55 22.35
C TRP A 266 12.73 -17.62 21.39
N PRO A 267 12.59 -17.77 20.06
CA PRO A 267 13.22 -16.87 19.12
C PRO A 267 12.41 -15.57 19.02
N LEU A 268 12.97 -14.47 19.50
CA LEU A 268 12.46 -13.12 19.27
C LEU A 268 13.19 -12.50 18.09
N SER A 269 12.44 -11.91 17.15
CA SER A 269 13.04 -11.12 16.07
C SER A 269 13.69 -9.88 16.66
N PHE A 270 14.95 -9.59 16.28
CA PHE A 270 15.67 -8.40 16.76
C PHE A 270 14.94 -7.11 16.36
N PHE A 271 14.44 -7.07 15.11
CA PHE A 271 13.52 -6.03 14.67
C PHE A 271 12.08 -6.50 14.83
N TYR A 272 11.49 -6.19 15.97
CA TYR A 272 10.12 -6.58 16.31
C TYR A 272 9.09 -5.65 15.68
N SER A 273 9.44 -4.38 15.40
CA SER A 273 8.54 -3.43 14.76
C SER A 273 8.29 -3.84 13.30
N SER A 274 7.06 -4.22 13.02
CA SER A 274 6.62 -4.49 11.65
C SER A 274 6.62 -3.20 10.81
N VAL A 275 6.52 -3.34 9.49
CA VAL A 275 6.39 -2.21 8.55
C VAL A 275 5.13 -1.39 8.82
N ILE A 276 4.15 -1.95 9.52
CA ILE A 276 2.86 -1.32 9.86
C ILE A 276 3.03 0.05 10.55
N PRO A 277 3.82 0.24 11.63
CA PRO A 277 3.99 1.57 12.24
C PRO A 277 4.56 2.63 11.28
N VAL A 278 5.44 2.24 10.35
CA VAL A 278 6.01 3.15 9.36
C VAL A 278 4.94 3.60 8.37
N ILE A 279 4.12 2.67 7.89
CA ILE A 279 3.00 2.97 6.99
C ILE A 279 1.98 3.87 7.69
N LEU A 280 1.69 3.57 8.98
CA LEU A 280 0.77 4.35 9.79
C LEU A 280 1.23 5.81 9.93
N THR A 281 2.50 6.02 10.31
CA THR A 281 3.08 7.37 10.42
C THR A 281 3.13 8.07 9.07
N ALA A 282 3.46 7.39 8.00
CA ALA A 282 3.50 7.97 6.67
C ALA A 282 2.09 8.41 6.20
N ALA A 283 1.07 7.59 6.42
CA ALA A 283 -0.31 7.92 6.10
C ALA A 283 -0.81 9.13 6.93
N LEU A 284 -0.47 9.17 8.22
CA LEU A 284 -0.83 10.29 9.11
C LEU A 284 -0.15 11.58 8.67
N VAL A 285 1.16 11.54 8.38
CA VAL A 285 1.93 12.69 7.88
C VAL A 285 1.37 13.19 6.55
N ALA A 286 1.00 12.29 5.64
CA ALA A 286 0.38 12.65 4.36
C ALA A 286 -0.91 13.44 4.56
N ASN A 287 -1.77 12.97 5.47
CA ASN A 287 -3.01 13.68 5.77
C ASN A 287 -2.75 15.04 6.44
N ILE A 288 -1.82 15.15 7.38
CA ILE A 288 -1.46 16.43 8.00
C ILE A 288 -0.92 17.43 6.96
N GLN A 289 -0.07 16.96 6.04
CA GLN A 289 0.47 17.81 4.96
C GLN A 289 -0.59 18.29 3.96
N LEU A 290 -1.71 17.58 3.85
CA LEU A 290 -2.86 18.03 3.06
C LEU A 290 -3.66 19.15 3.73
N PHE A 291 -3.65 19.21 5.07
CA PHE A 291 -4.36 20.22 5.85
C PHE A 291 -3.51 21.50 6.12
N GLY A 292 -2.18 21.43 5.95
CA GLY A 292 -1.25 22.54 6.17
C GLY A 292 -0.64 23.08 4.90
#